data_a9e864b23f00cf479cc50f0f1e9a77a4
#
_entry.id   a9e864b23f00cf479cc50f0f1e9a77a4
#
_cell.length_a   1.000
_cell.length_b   1.000
_cell.length_c   1.000
_cell.angle_alpha   90.00
_cell.angle_beta   90.00
_cell.angle_gamma   90.00
#
_symmetry.space_group_name_H-M   'P 1'
#
loop_
_entity.id
_entity.type
_entity.pdbx_description
1 polymer ?
#
loop_
_entity_poly.entity_id
_entity_poly.type
_entity_poly.pdbx_seq_one_letter_code
_entity_poly.pdbx_strand_id
1 'polypeptide(L)'
;MSSETEKRTVKGYSASDVASLLKVSIGQVRAWAEELGAEREADGSYRFRFRDLILLRTAKGLAEANVPAATVKRALKKLRGQLPEGRPLTGVRIAADGKRVVVHDGAATWNPESGQTLFDFTVKDLATAAAPHAKRAAEEARQDGERLDADDWYRLGCDVEAASPADARDAYRRAVELEPHHADAHVNLGRLLHEEGKTGAAEVHYRIALTSKPKHAAAAFNLGVALEDRGHLDEAAAAYERALASDDGFADAHYNLGLLYEKLGKGPAAIRHLSAYKKALEGR
;
A
#
# COMPACT_ATOMS: atom_id res chain seq x y z
N MET A 1 -3.20 32.42 25.25
CA MET A 1 -1.91 31.83 24.82
C MET A 1 -2.18 30.35 24.60
N SER A 2 -2.56 30.00 23.38
CA SER A 2 -2.87 28.61 23.00
C SER A 2 -1.55 28.00 22.55
N SER A 3 -1.05 27.05 23.34
CA SER A 3 0.07 26.19 22.90
C SER A 3 -0.47 25.26 21.80
N GLU A 4 -0.17 25.59 20.56
CA GLU A 4 -0.19 24.59 19.49
C GLU A 4 0.79 23.50 19.89
N THR A 5 0.24 22.38 20.35
CA THR A 5 1.01 21.15 20.54
C THR A 5 1.38 20.68 19.14
N GLU A 6 2.63 20.92 18.73
CA GLU A 6 3.18 20.31 17.52
C GLU A 6 2.87 18.81 17.56
N LYS A 7 2.05 18.35 16.63
CA LYS A 7 1.77 16.94 16.42
C LYS A 7 3.08 16.26 16.00
N ARG A 8 3.78 15.68 16.96
CA ARG A 8 4.91 14.78 16.69
C ARG A 8 4.36 13.45 16.20
N THR A 9 4.52 13.21 14.94
CA THR A 9 4.19 11.96 14.25
C THR A 9 5.21 10.88 14.62
N VAL A 10 4.78 9.59 14.65
CA VAL A 10 5.73 8.47 14.82
C VAL A 10 6.88 8.65 13.84
N LYS A 11 8.05 8.74 14.43
CA LYS A 11 9.31 8.86 13.70
C LYS A 11 9.50 7.59 12.87
N GLY A 12 9.23 7.66 11.57
CA GLY A 12 9.53 6.58 10.63
C GLY A 12 10.99 6.11 10.72
N TYR A 13 11.46 5.36 9.78
CA TYR A 13 12.84 4.85 9.77
C TYR A 13 13.85 5.99 9.74
N SER A 14 14.88 5.93 10.62
CA SER A 14 15.98 6.88 10.58
C SER A 14 16.93 6.58 9.41
N ALA A 15 17.79 7.54 9.06
CA ALA A 15 18.84 7.31 8.05
C ALA A 15 19.77 6.16 8.43
N SER A 16 19.99 5.91 9.73
CA SER A 16 20.77 4.78 10.24
C SER A 16 20.07 3.45 10.02
N ASP A 17 18.75 3.39 10.28
CA ASP A 17 17.94 2.18 10.03
C ASP A 17 17.96 1.81 8.55
N VAL A 18 17.74 2.80 7.67
CA VAL A 18 17.78 2.60 6.22
C VAL A 18 19.17 2.15 5.75
N ALA A 19 20.24 2.77 6.26
CA ALA A 19 21.61 2.40 5.93
C ALA A 19 21.90 0.94 6.31
N SER A 20 21.46 0.53 7.49
CA SER A 20 21.58 -0.86 7.97
C SER A 20 20.78 -1.83 7.13
N LEU A 21 19.50 -1.53 6.87
CA LEU A 21 18.59 -2.36 6.07
C LEU A 21 19.09 -2.55 4.64
N LEU A 22 19.54 -1.48 4.00
CA LEU A 22 19.96 -1.50 2.61
C LEU A 22 21.46 -1.84 2.46
N LYS A 23 22.21 -1.96 3.55
CA LYS A 23 23.68 -2.21 3.55
C LYS A 23 24.42 -1.17 2.70
N VAL A 24 24.17 0.11 2.96
CA VAL A 24 24.80 1.28 2.31
C VAL A 24 25.28 2.27 3.37
N SER A 25 26.09 3.25 2.98
CA SER A 25 26.52 4.29 3.92
C SER A 25 25.37 5.28 4.24
N ILE A 26 25.37 5.85 5.44
CA ILE A 26 24.42 6.92 5.82
C ILE A 26 24.52 8.13 4.87
N GLY A 27 25.73 8.45 4.40
CA GLY A 27 25.95 9.51 3.42
C GLY A 27 25.23 9.26 2.11
N GLN A 28 25.21 8.02 1.65
CA GLN A 28 24.51 7.60 0.43
C GLN A 28 22.99 7.68 0.60
N VAL A 29 22.48 7.27 1.77
CA VAL A 29 21.05 7.41 2.10
C VAL A 29 20.65 8.88 2.08
N ARG A 30 21.43 9.78 2.69
CA ARG A 30 21.16 11.21 2.71
C ARG A 30 21.17 11.83 1.31
N ALA A 31 22.13 11.47 0.46
CA ALA A 31 22.18 11.96 -0.93
C ALA A 31 20.93 11.56 -1.72
N TRP A 32 20.50 10.29 -1.61
CA TRP A 32 19.28 9.84 -2.24
C TRP A 32 18.01 10.48 -1.64
N ALA A 33 18.01 10.74 -0.33
CA ALA A 33 16.89 11.42 0.35
C ALA A 33 16.69 12.85 -0.20
N GLU A 34 17.77 13.59 -0.43
CA GLU A 34 17.72 14.92 -1.05
C GLU A 34 17.16 14.87 -2.47
N GLU A 35 17.62 13.91 -3.28
CA GLU A 35 17.14 13.73 -4.65
C GLU A 35 15.65 13.34 -4.71
N LEU A 36 15.17 12.58 -3.73
CA LEU A 36 13.77 12.15 -3.62
C LEU A 36 12.87 13.19 -2.96
N GLY A 37 13.43 14.25 -2.38
CA GLY A 37 12.66 15.24 -1.62
C GLY A 37 12.04 14.62 -0.35
N ALA A 38 12.79 13.78 0.37
CA ALA A 38 12.32 13.19 1.62
C ALA A 38 12.12 14.27 2.70
N GLU A 39 11.15 14.03 3.58
CA GLU A 39 10.83 14.95 4.66
C GLU A 39 11.99 15.07 5.65
N ARG A 40 12.24 16.30 6.11
CA ARG A 40 13.21 16.60 7.18
C ARG A 40 12.46 17.00 8.45
N GLU A 41 12.91 16.46 9.55
CA GLU A 41 12.48 16.88 10.88
C GLU A 41 13.03 18.28 11.23
N ALA A 42 12.49 18.88 12.29
CA ALA A 42 12.93 20.19 12.78
C ALA A 42 14.42 20.22 13.18
N ASP A 43 14.99 19.06 13.57
CA ASP A 43 16.41 18.88 13.89
C ASP A 43 17.30 18.69 12.66
N GLY A 44 16.70 18.72 11.44
CA GLY A 44 17.40 18.50 10.18
C GLY A 44 17.64 17.04 9.82
N SER A 45 17.21 16.08 10.64
CA SER A 45 17.32 14.66 10.35
C SER A 45 16.29 14.23 9.29
N TYR A 46 16.60 13.19 8.51
CA TYR A 46 15.64 12.59 7.60
C TYR A 46 14.85 11.51 8.30
N ARG A 47 13.53 11.47 7.97
CA ARG A 47 12.63 10.38 8.32
C ARG A 47 12.06 9.76 7.06
N PHE A 48 12.01 8.45 7.05
CA PHE A 48 11.59 7.66 5.90
C PHE A 48 10.37 6.83 6.25
N ARG A 49 9.41 6.80 5.35
CA ARG A 49 8.28 5.88 5.42
C ARG A 49 8.64 4.58 4.68
N PHE A 50 7.87 3.53 4.88
CA PHE A 50 8.13 2.26 4.19
C PHE A 50 8.17 2.42 2.66
N ARG A 51 7.35 3.30 2.08
CA ARG A 51 7.39 3.62 0.64
C ARG A 51 8.73 4.23 0.20
N ASP A 52 9.34 5.01 1.04
CA ASP A 52 10.68 5.57 0.76
C ASP A 52 11.75 4.49 0.77
N LEU A 53 11.62 3.46 1.65
CA LEU A 53 12.50 2.28 1.63
C LEU A 53 12.44 1.55 0.29
N ILE A 54 11.26 1.40 -0.31
CA ILE A 54 11.09 0.79 -1.65
C ILE A 54 11.84 1.62 -2.69
N LEU A 55 11.67 2.94 -2.67
CA LEU A 55 12.38 3.85 -3.60
C LEU A 55 13.89 3.79 -3.41
N LEU A 56 14.37 3.81 -2.17
CA LEU A 56 15.79 3.75 -1.83
C LEU A 56 16.40 2.37 -2.18
N ARG A 57 15.67 1.28 -1.96
CA ARG A 57 16.09 -0.06 -2.40
C ARG A 57 16.22 -0.13 -3.92
N THR A 58 15.28 0.48 -4.65
CA THR A 58 15.32 0.58 -6.10
C THR A 58 16.50 1.46 -6.56
N ALA A 59 16.72 2.61 -5.90
CA ALA A 59 17.88 3.47 -6.18
C ALA A 59 19.19 2.72 -6.05
N LYS A 60 19.34 1.94 -4.98
CA LYS A 60 20.50 1.08 -4.75
C LYS A 60 20.71 0.11 -5.92
N GLY A 61 19.69 -0.65 -6.30
CA GLY A 61 19.81 -1.63 -7.38
C GLY A 61 20.20 -0.98 -8.73
N LEU A 62 19.64 0.18 -9.04
CA LEU A 62 20.00 0.93 -10.25
C LEU A 62 21.43 1.48 -10.19
N ALA A 63 21.88 1.95 -9.01
CA ALA A 63 23.25 2.42 -8.82
C ALA A 63 24.28 1.29 -8.94
N GLU A 64 24.00 0.13 -8.36
CA GLU A 64 24.84 -1.08 -8.48
C GLU A 64 24.93 -1.58 -9.94
N ALA A 65 23.89 -1.35 -10.72
CA ALA A 65 23.87 -1.63 -12.16
C ALA A 65 24.49 -0.51 -13.02
N ASN A 66 25.16 0.47 -12.41
CA ASN A 66 25.79 1.60 -13.09
C ASN A 66 24.85 2.44 -13.97
N VAL A 67 23.58 2.54 -13.60
CA VAL A 67 22.61 3.39 -14.30
C VAL A 67 22.90 4.86 -13.97
N PRO A 68 22.96 5.76 -14.97
CA PRO A 68 23.25 7.18 -14.73
C PRO A 68 22.24 7.84 -13.77
N ALA A 69 22.73 8.68 -12.85
CA ALA A 69 21.92 9.32 -11.78
C ALA A 69 20.68 10.03 -12.32
N ALA A 70 20.77 10.75 -13.45
CA ALA A 70 19.61 11.40 -14.06
C ALA A 70 18.51 10.41 -14.51
N THR A 71 18.90 9.20 -14.91
CA THR A 71 17.96 8.12 -15.26
C THR A 71 17.36 7.51 -14.00
N VAL A 72 18.16 7.29 -12.94
CA VAL A 72 17.69 6.85 -11.63
C VAL A 72 16.61 7.80 -11.10
N LYS A 73 16.88 9.11 -11.09
CA LYS A 73 15.92 10.12 -10.61
C LYS A 73 14.58 10.05 -11.35
N ARG A 74 14.60 9.92 -12.69
CA ARG A 74 13.37 9.79 -13.50
C ARG A 74 12.62 8.50 -13.20
N ALA A 75 13.33 7.38 -13.06
CA ALA A 75 12.75 6.08 -12.73
C ALA A 75 12.07 6.10 -11.36
N LEU A 76 12.73 6.68 -10.34
CA LEU A 76 12.18 6.78 -8.99
C LEU A 76 10.95 7.70 -8.93
N LYS A 77 10.95 8.82 -9.68
CA LYS A 77 9.76 9.69 -9.78
C LYS A 77 8.57 8.94 -10.39
N LYS A 78 8.80 8.16 -11.45
CA LYS A 78 7.76 7.32 -12.06
C LYS A 78 7.29 6.23 -11.11
N LEU A 79 8.21 5.53 -10.45
CA LEU A 79 7.91 4.48 -9.48
C LEU A 79 7.06 5.02 -8.33
N ARG A 80 7.36 6.19 -7.77
CA ARG A 80 6.56 6.82 -6.71
C ARG A 80 5.10 6.98 -7.13
N GLY A 81 4.82 7.40 -8.37
CA GLY A 81 3.45 7.52 -8.89
C GLY A 81 2.77 6.19 -9.23
N GLN A 82 3.52 5.09 -9.36
CA GLN A 82 2.97 3.77 -9.67
C GLN A 82 2.72 2.92 -8.42
N LEU A 83 3.35 3.26 -7.28
CA LEU A 83 3.10 2.53 -6.02
C LEU A 83 1.67 2.80 -5.55
N PRO A 84 0.87 1.76 -5.30
CA PRO A 84 -0.49 1.89 -4.81
C PRO A 84 -0.58 2.72 -3.53
N GLU A 85 -1.61 3.56 -3.41
CA GLU A 85 -1.90 4.32 -2.19
C GLU A 85 -3.02 3.65 -1.39
N GLY A 86 -2.94 3.74 -0.05
CA GLY A 86 -4.00 3.29 0.85
C GLY A 86 -4.23 1.78 0.88
N ARG A 87 -3.31 0.97 0.36
CA ARG A 87 -3.35 -0.49 0.48
C ARG A 87 -1.97 -1.08 0.74
N PRO A 88 -1.91 -2.27 1.36
CA PRO A 88 -0.68 -2.99 1.58
C PRO A 88 0.04 -3.32 0.26
N LEU A 89 1.37 -3.28 0.30
CA LEU A 89 2.21 -3.55 -0.86
C LEU A 89 2.76 -4.98 -0.87
N THR A 90 2.11 -5.90 -0.16
CA THR A 90 2.58 -7.29 0.06
C THR A 90 2.72 -8.11 -1.22
N GLY A 91 1.88 -7.84 -2.22
CA GLY A 91 1.91 -8.50 -3.54
C GLY A 91 2.80 -7.81 -4.56
N VAL A 92 3.43 -6.69 -4.20
CA VAL A 92 4.21 -5.89 -5.15
C VAL A 92 5.62 -6.45 -5.29
N ARG A 93 6.08 -6.57 -6.53
CA ARG A 93 7.44 -6.92 -6.91
C ARG A 93 8.03 -5.80 -7.76
N ILE A 94 9.25 -5.40 -7.45
CA ILE A 94 9.97 -4.34 -8.17
C ILE A 94 11.15 -4.97 -8.90
N ALA A 95 11.16 -4.80 -10.21
CA ALA A 95 12.25 -5.29 -11.05
C ALA A 95 12.76 -4.18 -11.98
N ALA A 96 13.99 -4.30 -12.45
CA ALA A 96 14.50 -3.42 -13.50
C ALA A 96 14.99 -4.24 -14.68
N ASP A 97 14.54 -3.88 -15.87
CA ASP A 97 14.98 -4.40 -17.14
C ASP A 97 15.65 -3.26 -17.92
N GLY A 98 16.95 -3.36 -18.12
CA GLY A 98 17.73 -2.30 -18.74
C GLY A 98 17.56 -0.97 -18.01
N LYS A 99 16.98 0.05 -18.67
CA LYS A 99 16.72 1.39 -18.08
C LYS A 99 15.31 1.55 -17.53
N ARG A 100 14.48 0.50 -17.55
CA ARG A 100 13.09 0.54 -17.12
C ARG A 100 12.94 -0.09 -15.73
N VAL A 101 12.23 0.58 -14.84
CA VAL A 101 11.74 -0.01 -13.59
C VAL A 101 10.30 -0.40 -13.81
N VAL A 102 9.98 -1.63 -13.46
CA VAL A 102 8.65 -2.22 -13.64
C VAL A 102 8.11 -2.62 -12.26
N VAL A 103 6.86 -2.28 -12.03
CA VAL A 103 6.11 -2.65 -10.83
C VAL A 103 5.14 -3.77 -11.23
N HIS A 104 5.25 -4.92 -10.58
CA HIS A 104 4.30 -6.02 -10.72
C HIS A 104 3.45 -6.08 -9.47
N ASP A 105 2.14 -6.05 -9.66
CA ASP A 105 1.16 -6.18 -8.59
C ASP A 105 0.30 -7.43 -8.91
N GLY A 106 0.49 -8.49 -8.11
CA GLY A 106 -0.19 -9.76 -8.28
C GLY A 106 0.63 -10.87 -8.96
N ALA A 107 -0.06 -11.95 -9.37
CA ALA A 107 0.53 -13.21 -9.83
C ALA A 107 1.01 -13.20 -11.29
N ALA A 108 1.08 -12.06 -11.96
CA ALA A 108 1.54 -12.01 -13.35
C ALA A 108 3.00 -12.43 -13.45
N THR A 109 3.27 -13.44 -14.29
CA THR A 109 4.63 -13.88 -14.63
C THR A 109 5.32 -12.78 -15.43
N TRP A 110 6.33 -12.16 -14.85
CA TRP A 110 7.16 -11.18 -15.55
C TRP A 110 8.25 -11.89 -16.36
N ASN A 111 8.36 -11.54 -17.62
CA ASN A 111 9.44 -11.99 -18.49
C ASN A 111 10.16 -10.72 -19.02
N PRO A 112 11.46 -10.51 -18.71
CA PRO A 112 12.18 -9.34 -19.17
C PRO A 112 12.29 -9.33 -20.69
N GLU A 113 11.88 -8.25 -21.33
CA GLU A 113 11.97 -8.08 -22.79
C GLU A 113 13.42 -8.15 -23.29
N SER A 114 14.38 -7.72 -22.48
CA SER A 114 15.80 -7.71 -22.80
C SER A 114 16.54 -8.99 -22.41
N GLY A 115 15.89 -9.89 -21.67
CA GLY A 115 16.54 -11.09 -21.10
C GLY A 115 17.56 -10.79 -20.00
N GLN A 116 17.76 -9.52 -19.62
CA GLN A 116 18.75 -9.11 -18.65
C GLN A 116 18.11 -8.32 -17.51
N THR A 117 17.83 -9.01 -16.39
CA THR A 117 17.33 -8.38 -15.16
C THR A 117 18.49 -7.74 -14.40
N LEU A 118 18.42 -6.43 -14.14
CA LEU A 118 19.42 -5.71 -13.36
C LEU A 118 19.27 -6.00 -11.86
N PHE A 119 18.04 -5.98 -11.36
CA PHE A 119 17.67 -6.40 -10.01
C PHE A 119 16.20 -6.78 -9.95
N ASP A 120 15.86 -7.52 -8.90
CA ASP A 120 14.52 -7.98 -8.63
C ASP A 120 14.36 -8.18 -7.12
N PHE A 121 13.28 -7.67 -6.53
CA PHE A 121 12.94 -7.90 -5.13
C PHE A 121 11.44 -7.83 -4.89
N THR A 122 10.96 -8.61 -3.92
CA THR A 122 9.58 -8.49 -3.46
C THR A 122 9.51 -7.43 -2.36
N VAL A 123 8.42 -6.66 -2.36
CA VAL A 123 8.16 -5.69 -1.28
C VAL A 123 7.98 -6.42 0.05
N LYS A 124 7.47 -7.66 0.02
CA LYS A 124 7.35 -8.53 1.19
C LYS A 124 8.70 -8.79 1.87
N ASP A 125 9.76 -9.09 1.10
CA ASP A 125 11.08 -9.34 1.68
C ASP A 125 11.64 -8.10 2.36
N LEU A 126 11.46 -6.93 1.71
CA LEU A 126 11.87 -5.65 2.29
C LEU A 126 11.07 -5.33 3.56
N ALA A 127 9.76 -5.55 3.57
CA ALA A 127 8.88 -5.34 4.72
C ALA A 127 9.27 -6.25 5.88
N THR A 128 9.56 -7.53 5.60
CA THR A 128 10.01 -8.49 6.61
C THR A 128 11.31 -8.03 7.28
N ALA A 129 12.26 -7.51 6.50
CA ALA A 129 13.50 -6.96 7.04
C ALA A 129 13.28 -5.63 7.82
N ALA A 130 12.31 -4.81 7.42
CA ALA A 130 12.02 -3.51 8.03
C ALA A 130 11.15 -3.59 9.29
N ALA A 131 10.29 -4.61 9.42
CA ALA A 131 9.33 -4.74 10.52
C ALA A 131 9.96 -4.64 11.95
N PRO A 132 11.12 -5.24 12.26
CA PRO A 132 11.74 -5.07 13.58
C PRO A 132 12.08 -3.61 13.89
N HIS A 133 12.50 -2.83 12.89
CA HIS A 133 12.82 -1.40 13.05
C HIS A 133 11.57 -0.58 13.28
N ALA A 134 10.47 -0.85 12.56
CA ALA A 134 9.18 -0.19 12.77
C ALA A 134 8.62 -0.45 14.17
N LYS A 135 8.66 -1.70 14.63
CA LYS A 135 8.22 -2.07 15.99
C LYS A 135 9.06 -1.39 17.06
N ARG A 136 10.39 -1.36 16.90
CA ARG A 136 11.29 -0.69 17.84
C ARG A 136 11.00 0.80 17.90
N ALA A 137 10.85 1.47 16.76
CA ALA A 137 10.54 2.90 16.71
C ALA A 137 9.20 3.23 17.40
N ALA A 138 8.18 2.38 17.24
CA ALA A 138 6.91 2.53 17.92
C ALA A 138 7.04 2.32 19.44
N GLU A 139 7.84 1.35 19.88
CA GLU A 139 8.08 1.09 21.30
C GLU A 139 8.89 2.20 21.96
N GLU A 140 9.93 2.72 21.31
CA GLU A 140 10.72 3.87 21.77
C GLU A 140 9.81 5.10 21.93
N ALA A 141 8.94 5.41 20.95
CA ALA A 141 7.99 6.50 21.03
C ALA A 141 7.04 6.36 22.24
N ARG A 142 6.59 5.15 22.55
CA ARG A 142 5.74 4.86 23.72
C ARG A 142 6.49 5.04 25.03
N GLN A 143 7.75 4.62 25.10
CA GLN A 143 8.59 4.78 26.31
C GLN A 143 8.92 6.25 26.58
N ASP A 144 9.11 7.04 25.52
CA ASP A 144 9.33 8.50 25.62
C ASP A 144 8.04 9.27 26.01
N GLY A 145 6.94 8.57 26.26
CA GLY A 145 5.65 9.16 26.66
C GLY A 145 4.89 9.79 25.49
N GLU A 146 5.32 9.55 24.26
CA GLU A 146 4.60 9.97 23.06
C GLU A 146 3.33 9.14 22.94
N ARG A 147 2.17 9.79 22.85
CA ARG A 147 0.91 9.11 22.55
C ARG A 147 0.80 8.98 21.04
N LEU A 148 0.88 7.73 20.55
CA LEU A 148 0.59 7.42 19.16
C LEU A 148 -0.87 7.77 18.85
N ASP A 149 -1.09 8.55 17.80
CA ASP A 149 -2.45 8.83 17.30
C ASP A 149 -2.96 7.69 16.38
N ALA A 150 -4.17 7.85 15.85
CA ALA A 150 -4.78 6.82 15.00
C ALA A 150 -4.00 6.63 13.69
N ASP A 151 -3.52 7.72 13.10
CA ASP A 151 -2.71 7.67 11.89
C ASP A 151 -1.37 6.96 12.11
N ASP A 152 -0.77 7.13 13.29
CA ASP A 152 0.49 6.47 13.66
C ASP A 152 0.29 4.95 13.77
N TRP A 153 -0.77 4.52 14.45
CA TRP A 153 -1.12 3.11 14.55
C TRP A 153 -1.48 2.51 13.18
N TYR A 154 -2.19 3.24 12.35
CA TYR A 154 -2.49 2.82 10.98
C TYR A 154 -1.20 2.63 10.16
N ARG A 155 -0.27 3.59 10.22
CA ARG A 155 1.02 3.49 9.52
C ARG A 155 1.85 2.32 10.01
N LEU A 156 1.94 2.12 11.33
CA LEU A 156 2.62 0.96 11.90
C LEU A 156 2.02 -0.34 11.36
N GLY A 157 0.69 -0.45 11.31
CA GLY A 157 0.01 -1.59 10.72
C GLY A 157 0.46 -1.85 9.28
N CYS A 158 0.46 -0.82 8.44
CA CYS A 158 0.92 -0.92 7.05
C CYS A 158 2.39 -1.36 6.93
N ASP A 159 3.26 -0.88 7.83
CA ASP A 159 4.69 -1.18 7.80
C ASP A 159 5.01 -2.61 8.23
N VAL A 160 4.22 -3.18 9.13
CA VAL A 160 4.48 -4.54 9.66
C VAL A 160 3.65 -5.63 8.98
N GLU A 161 2.61 -5.28 8.23
CA GLU A 161 1.63 -6.24 7.71
C GLU A 161 2.25 -7.36 6.87
N ALA A 162 3.19 -7.03 6.00
CA ALA A 162 3.84 -8.02 5.15
C ALA A 162 4.66 -9.05 5.94
N ALA A 163 5.16 -8.68 7.13
CA ALA A 163 5.94 -9.55 8.00
C ALA A 163 5.07 -10.27 9.03
N SER A 164 4.06 -9.60 9.55
CA SER A 164 3.19 -10.09 10.62
C SER A 164 1.76 -9.54 10.49
N PRO A 165 0.88 -10.21 9.74
CA PRO A 165 -0.53 -9.79 9.64
C PRO A 165 -1.24 -9.68 11.00
N ALA A 166 -0.82 -10.49 12.00
CA ALA A 166 -1.37 -10.42 13.34
C ALA A 166 -1.04 -9.10 14.04
N ASP A 167 0.23 -8.65 13.97
CA ASP A 167 0.63 -7.36 14.55
C ASP A 167 -0.02 -6.19 13.81
N ALA A 168 -0.15 -6.30 12.49
CA ALA A 168 -0.84 -5.29 11.68
C ALA A 168 -2.33 -5.17 12.07
N ARG A 169 -3.01 -6.31 12.25
CA ARG A 169 -4.39 -6.32 12.71
C ARG A 169 -4.55 -5.61 14.06
N ASP A 170 -3.63 -5.88 15.00
CA ASP A 170 -3.67 -5.25 16.32
C ASP A 170 -3.39 -3.74 16.22
N ALA A 171 -2.48 -3.32 15.34
CA ALA A 171 -2.22 -1.91 15.07
C ALA A 171 -3.44 -1.21 14.42
N TYR A 172 -4.07 -1.82 13.40
CA TYR A 172 -5.28 -1.26 12.82
C TYR A 172 -6.46 -1.21 13.80
N ARG A 173 -6.57 -2.21 14.70
CA ARG A 173 -7.56 -2.16 15.77
C ARG A 173 -7.33 -0.97 16.70
N ARG A 174 -6.09 -0.70 17.08
CA ARG A 174 -5.75 0.49 17.87
C ARG A 174 -6.07 1.79 17.14
N ALA A 175 -5.82 1.86 15.85
CA ALA A 175 -6.18 3.02 15.04
C ALA A 175 -7.70 3.31 15.09
N VAL A 176 -8.55 2.30 14.88
CA VAL A 176 -10.01 2.47 14.92
C VAL A 176 -10.58 2.65 16.33
N GLU A 177 -9.88 2.18 17.39
CA GLU A 177 -10.23 2.47 18.78
C GLU A 177 -10.01 3.96 19.11
N LEU A 178 -8.94 4.56 18.58
CA LEU A 178 -8.62 5.98 18.78
C LEU A 178 -9.46 6.89 17.88
N GLU A 179 -9.67 6.50 16.65
CA GLU A 179 -10.49 7.22 15.67
C GLU A 179 -11.51 6.27 15.02
N PRO A 180 -12.73 6.16 15.57
CA PRO A 180 -13.77 5.24 15.09
C PRO A 180 -14.23 5.47 13.64
N HIS A 181 -13.82 6.55 13.04
CA HIS A 181 -14.13 6.91 11.65
C HIS A 181 -12.92 6.88 10.72
N HIS A 182 -11.80 6.30 11.14
CA HIS A 182 -10.60 6.16 10.32
C HIS A 182 -10.83 5.16 9.18
N ALA A 183 -11.28 5.65 8.03
CA ALA A 183 -11.75 4.82 6.91
C ALA A 183 -10.70 3.81 6.43
N ASP A 184 -9.45 4.26 6.21
CA ASP A 184 -8.39 3.40 5.66
C ASP A 184 -8.00 2.29 6.65
N ALA A 185 -7.99 2.56 7.97
CA ALA A 185 -7.76 1.54 8.99
C ALA A 185 -8.88 0.50 9.03
N HIS A 186 -10.14 0.92 8.91
CA HIS A 186 -11.27 0.01 8.79
C HIS A 186 -11.16 -0.88 7.55
N VAL A 187 -10.75 -0.35 6.40
CA VAL A 187 -10.56 -1.16 5.17
C VAL A 187 -9.52 -2.24 5.37
N ASN A 188 -8.35 -1.89 5.93
CA ASN A 188 -7.27 -2.83 6.12
C ASN A 188 -7.60 -3.88 7.20
N LEU A 189 -8.23 -3.46 8.31
CA LEU A 189 -8.71 -4.37 9.34
C LEU A 189 -9.76 -5.34 8.78
N GLY A 190 -10.72 -4.82 8.01
CA GLY A 190 -11.74 -5.61 7.33
C GLY A 190 -11.12 -6.65 6.40
N ARG A 191 -10.10 -6.27 5.62
CA ARG A 191 -9.41 -7.19 4.71
C ARG A 191 -8.71 -8.32 5.46
N LEU A 192 -7.97 -8.03 6.52
CA LEU A 192 -7.33 -9.07 7.33
C LEU A 192 -8.36 -10.00 7.98
N LEU A 193 -9.49 -9.47 8.46
CA LEU A 193 -10.59 -10.30 8.98
C LEU A 193 -11.21 -11.18 7.88
N HIS A 194 -11.33 -10.67 6.65
CA HIS A 194 -11.84 -11.43 5.53
C HIS A 194 -10.90 -12.58 5.16
N GLU A 195 -9.60 -12.33 5.11
CA GLU A 195 -8.56 -13.35 4.87
C GLU A 195 -8.56 -14.44 5.97
N GLU A 196 -8.95 -14.09 7.20
CA GLU A 196 -9.18 -15.03 8.31
C GLU A 196 -10.52 -15.78 8.22
N GLY A 197 -11.33 -15.57 7.17
CA GLY A 197 -12.66 -16.17 7.00
C GLY A 197 -13.77 -15.50 7.82
N LYS A 198 -13.49 -14.40 8.51
CA LYS A 198 -14.46 -13.64 9.32
C LYS A 198 -15.23 -12.63 8.47
N THR A 199 -15.82 -13.10 7.37
CA THR A 199 -16.43 -12.26 6.34
C THR A 199 -17.50 -11.29 6.86
N GLY A 200 -18.34 -11.74 7.82
CA GLY A 200 -19.36 -10.88 8.43
C GLY A 200 -18.77 -9.71 9.24
N ALA A 201 -17.65 -9.93 9.95
CA ALA A 201 -16.96 -8.87 10.65
C ALA A 201 -16.28 -7.91 9.66
N ALA A 202 -15.69 -8.44 8.60
CA ALA A 202 -15.10 -7.64 7.53
C ALA A 202 -16.11 -6.69 6.89
N GLU A 203 -17.30 -7.20 6.58
CA GLU A 203 -18.41 -6.39 6.02
C GLU A 203 -18.75 -5.18 6.89
N VAL A 204 -18.83 -5.37 8.22
CA VAL A 204 -19.10 -4.26 9.16
C VAL A 204 -18.04 -3.18 9.02
N HIS A 205 -16.77 -3.54 8.98
CA HIS A 205 -15.67 -2.60 8.84
C HIS A 205 -15.72 -1.85 7.48
N TYR A 206 -16.01 -2.54 6.39
CA TYR A 206 -16.14 -1.88 5.08
C TYR A 206 -17.32 -0.89 5.05
N ARG A 207 -18.45 -1.24 5.68
CA ARG A 207 -19.60 -0.32 5.78
C ARG A 207 -19.28 0.92 6.61
N ILE A 208 -18.52 0.78 7.72
CA ILE A 208 -18.05 1.92 8.52
C ILE A 208 -17.12 2.81 7.67
N ALA A 209 -16.17 2.20 6.96
CA ALA A 209 -15.28 2.95 6.07
C ALA A 209 -16.05 3.76 5.03
N LEU A 210 -17.09 3.17 4.43
CA LEU A 210 -17.94 3.84 3.44
C LEU A 210 -18.90 4.87 4.02
N THR A 211 -19.21 4.80 5.32
CA THR A 211 -19.93 5.85 6.04
C THR A 211 -19.03 7.05 6.27
N SER A 212 -17.78 6.81 6.65
CA SER A 212 -16.78 7.85 6.91
C SER A 212 -16.28 8.50 5.61
N LYS A 213 -16.06 7.71 4.58
CA LYS A 213 -15.54 8.14 3.26
C LYS A 213 -16.37 7.53 2.13
N PRO A 214 -17.49 8.15 1.75
CA PRO A 214 -18.46 7.58 0.80
C PRO A 214 -17.89 7.22 -0.58
N LYS A 215 -16.81 7.88 -1.01
CA LYS A 215 -16.12 7.64 -2.29
C LYS A 215 -14.82 6.82 -2.13
N HIS A 216 -14.79 5.91 -1.16
CA HIS A 216 -13.64 5.04 -0.97
C HIS A 216 -13.77 3.79 -1.88
N ALA A 217 -13.16 3.84 -3.07
CA ALA A 217 -13.29 2.78 -4.08
C ALA A 217 -12.89 1.39 -3.54
N ALA A 218 -11.75 1.27 -2.86
CA ALA A 218 -11.29 0.00 -2.29
C ALA A 218 -12.23 -0.55 -1.20
N ALA A 219 -12.85 0.31 -0.37
CA ALA A 219 -13.82 -0.12 0.62
C ALA A 219 -15.08 -0.69 -0.05
N ALA A 220 -15.57 -0.03 -1.11
CA ALA A 220 -16.73 -0.47 -1.86
C ALA A 220 -16.44 -1.80 -2.61
N PHE A 221 -15.26 -1.93 -3.20
CA PHE A 221 -14.83 -3.16 -3.85
C PHE A 221 -14.75 -4.33 -2.85
N ASN A 222 -14.05 -4.15 -1.72
CA ASN A 222 -13.92 -5.20 -0.71
C ASN A 222 -15.26 -5.58 -0.06
N LEU A 223 -16.19 -4.61 0.07
CA LEU A 223 -17.56 -4.89 0.48
C LEU A 223 -18.25 -5.78 -0.54
N GLY A 224 -18.09 -5.51 -1.84
CA GLY A 224 -18.63 -6.33 -2.91
C GLY A 224 -18.14 -7.77 -2.84
N VAL A 225 -16.83 -7.97 -2.66
CA VAL A 225 -16.24 -9.31 -2.49
C VAL A 225 -16.82 -10.03 -1.26
N ALA A 226 -16.89 -9.36 -0.11
CA ALA A 226 -17.43 -9.94 1.11
C ALA A 226 -18.92 -10.32 0.98
N LEU A 227 -19.72 -9.51 0.29
CA LEU A 227 -21.13 -9.78 0.02
C LEU A 227 -21.30 -10.94 -0.97
N GLU A 228 -20.45 -11.03 -2.00
CA GLU A 228 -20.48 -12.14 -2.95
C GLU A 228 -20.15 -13.46 -2.27
N ASP A 229 -19.12 -13.51 -1.41
CA ASP A 229 -18.74 -14.69 -0.62
C ASP A 229 -19.88 -15.15 0.32
N ARG A 230 -20.74 -14.23 0.75
CA ARG A 230 -21.92 -14.53 1.56
C ARG A 230 -23.17 -14.83 0.73
N GLY A 231 -23.06 -14.78 -0.59
CA GLY A 231 -24.17 -15.04 -1.52
C GLY A 231 -25.16 -13.89 -1.71
N HIS A 232 -24.84 -12.70 -1.23
CA HIS A 232 -25.68 -11.48 -1.38
C HIS A 232 -25.39 -10.81 -2.72
N LEU A 233 -25.70 -11.50 -3.82
CA LEU A 233 -25.21 -11.17 -5.16
C LEU A 233 -25.67 -9.80 -5.68
N ASP A 234 -26.92 -9.38 -5.41
CA ASP A 234 -27.42 -8.07 -5.87
C ASP A 234 -26.75 -6.92 -5.09
N GLU A 235 -26.54 -7.10 -3.78
CA GLU A 235 -25.82 -6.11 -2.97
C GLU A 235 -24.34 -6.05 -3.37
N ALA A 236 -23.73 -7.19 -3.70
CA ALA A 236 -22.35 -7.25 -4.21
C ALA A 236 -22.20 -6.46 -5.51
N ALA A 237 -23.16 -6.64 -6.47
CA ALA A 237 -23.16 -5.86 -7.71
C ALA A 237 -23.23 -4.35 -7.43
N ALA A 238 -24.15 -3.92 -6.56
CA ALA A 238 -24.27 -2.51 -6.19
C ALA A 238 -22.98 -1.97 -5.51
N ALA A 239 -22.31 -2.78 -4.71
CA ALA A 239 -21.04 -2.39 -4.09
C ALA A 239 -19.90 -2.24 -5.13
N TYR A 240 -19.80 -3.15 -6.11
CA TYR A 240 -18.84 -3.01 -7.21
C TYR A 240 -19.16 -1.79 -8.09
N GLU A 241 -20.43 -1.53 -8.40
CA GLU A 241 -20.83 -0.32 -9.13
C GLU A 241 -20.44 0.95 -8.37
N ARG A 242 -20.60 0.96 -7.04
CA ARG A 242 -20.16 2.07 -6.19
C ARG A 242 -18.64 2.25 -6.22
N ALA A 243 -17.85 1.16 -6.27
CA ALA A 243 -16.42 1.23 -6.44
C ALA A 243 -16.06 1.92 -7.76
N LEU A 244 -16.69 1.51 -8.86
CA LEU A 244 -16.51 2.09 -10.20
C LEU A 244 -17.01 3.54 -10.32
N ALA A 245 -18.06 3.92 -9.59
CA ALA A 245 -18.49 5.31 -9.49
C ALA A 245 -17.48 6.21 -8.76
N SER A 246 -16.60 5.62 -7.95
CA SER A 246 -15.54 6.32 -7.22
C SER A 246 -14.21 6.32 -7.98
N ASP A 247 -13.95 5.27 -8.75
CA ASP A 247 -12.78 5.06 -9.62
C ASP A 247 -13.22 4.21 -10.83
N ASP A 248 -13.47 4.87 -11.94
CA ASP A 248 -13.92 4.24 -13.18
C ASP A 248 -12.85 3.38 -13.88
N GLY A 249 -11.59 3.56 -13.50
CA GLY A 249 -10.45 2.76 -13.95
C GLY A 249 -10.15 1.53 -13.09
N PHE A 250 -10.96 1.23 -12.06
CA PHE A 250 -10.69 0.14 -11.15
C PHE A 250 -10.90 -1.23 -11.83
N ALA A 251 -9.82 -1.75 -12.41
CA ALA A 251 -9.84 -2.96 -13.24
C ALA A 251 -10.47 -4.17 -12.52
N ASP A 252 -10.07 -4.44 -11.26
CA ASP A 252 -10.56 -5.59 -10.51
C ASP A 252 -12.09 -5.51 -10.27
N ALA A 253 -12.62 -4.29 -10.05
CA ALA A 253 -14.07 -4.08 -9.91
C ALA A 253 -14.81 -4.35 -11.22
N HIS A 254 -14.25 -3.95 -12.36
CA HIS A 254 -14.81 -4.31 -13.66
C HIS A 254 -14.79 -5.82 -13.90
N TYR A 255 -13.71 -6.50 -13.54
CA TYR A 255 -13.61 -7.95 -13.69
C TYR A 255 -14.65 -8.69 -12.84
N ASN A 256 -14.68 -8.42 -11.53
CA ASN A 256 -15.61 -9.10 -10.62
C ASN A 256 -17.06 -8.81 -10.95
N LEU A 257 -17.39 -7.56 -11.26
CA LEU A 257 -18.77 -7.19 -11.68
C LEU A 257 -19.15 -7.86 -12.99
N GLY A 258 -18.21 -7.97 -13.93
CA GLY A 258 -18.45 -8.68 -15.19
C GLY A 258 -18.79 -10.15 -14.96
N LEU A 259 -18.03 -10.87 -14.16
CA LEU A 259 -18.31 -12.27 -13.80
C LEU A 259 -19.62 -12.42 -13.01
N LEU A 260 -19.88 -11.50 -12.08
CA LEU A 260 -21.09 -11.51 -11.30
C LEU A 260 -22.34 -11.29 -12.18
N TYR A 261 -22.28 -10.38 -13.15
CA TYR A 261 -23.37 -10.18 -14.10
C TYR A 261 -23.58 -11.38 -15.05
N GLU A 262 -22.51 -12.07 -15.43
CA GLU A 262 -22.61 -13.34 -16.17
C GLU A 262 -23.39 -14.38 -15.34
N LYS A 263 -23.02 -14.56 -14.07
CA LYS A 263 -23.69 -15.45 -13.10
C LYS A 263 -25.16 -15.10 -12.89
N LEU A 264 -25.50 -13.79 -12.93
CA LEU A 264 -26.87 -13.28 -12.81
C LEU A 264 -27.65 -13.28 -14.13
N GLY A 265 -27.09 -13.80 -15.23
CA GLY A 265 -27.72 -13.84 -16.55
C GLY A 265 -27.85 -12.47 -17.24
N LYS A 266 -27.13 -11.44 -16.75
CA LYS A 266 -27.12 -10.09 -17.31
C LYS A 266 -26.04 -9.94 -18.39
N GLY A 267 -26.06 -10.78 -19.43
CA GLY A 267 -25.00 -10.91 -20.45
C GLY A 267 -24.51 -9.59 -21.06
N PRO A 268 -25.38 -8.68 -21.53
CA PRO A 268 -24.91 -7.41 -22.09
C PRO A 268 -24.13 -6.53 -21.10
N ALA A 269 -24.48 -6.56 -19.82
CA ALA A 269 -23.75 -5.85 -18.77
C ALA A 269 -22.41 -6.52 -18.49
N ALA A 270 -22.38 -7.85 -18.42
CA ALA A 270 -21.15 -8.63 -18.25
C ALA A 270 -20.12 -8.30 -19.33
N ILE A 271 -20.52 -8.31 -20.61
CA ILE A 271 -19.64 -8.00 -21.74
C ILE A 271 -19.07 -6.58 -21.63
N ARG A 272 -19.87 -5.58 -21.24
CA ARG A 272 -19.38 -4.20 -21.07
C ARG A 272 -18.27 -4.12 -20.04
N HIS A 273 -18.46 -4.74 -18.86
CA HIS A 273 -17.49 -4.68 -17.78
C HIS A 273 -16.23 -5.49 -18.09
N LEU A 274 -16.34 -6.67 -18.68
CA LEU A 274 -15.16 -7.46 -19.10
C LEU A 274 -14.36 -6.76 -20.22
N SER A 275 -15.04 -6.04 -21.12
CA SER A 275 -14.36 -5.21 -22.13
C SER A 275 -13.64 -4.02 -21.51
N ALA A 276 -14.25 -3.36 -20.50
CA ALA A 276 -13.60 -2.27 -19.76
C ALA A 276 -12.37 -2.77 -19.00
N TYR A 277 -12.46 -3.95 -18.35
CA TYR A 277 -11.32 -4.61 -17.72
C TYR A 277 -10.17 -4.82 -18.72
N LYS A 278 -10.45 -5.41 -19.89
CA LYS A 278 -9.43 -5.62 -20.92
C LYS A 278 -8.76 -4.32 -21.35
N LYS A 279 -9.55 -3.26 -21.59
CA LYS A 279 -9.03 -1.94 -21.94
C LYS A 279 -8.15 -1.34 -20.83
N ALA A 280 -8.52 -1.52 -19.55
CA ALA A 280 -7.73 -1.06 -18.42
C ALA A 280 -6.37 -1.76 -18.33
N LEU A 281 -6.26 -3.02 -18.75
CA LEU A 281 -5.00 -3.75 -18.83
C LEU A 281 -4.11 -3.28 -19.99
N GLU A 282 -4.70 -2.96 -21.15
CA GLU A 282 -3.98 -2.49 -22.35
C GLU A 282 -3.43 -1.06 -22.19
N GLY A 283 -4.02 -0.25 -21.29
CA GLY A 283 -3.60 1.13 -20.99
C GLY A 283 -2.52 1.26 -19.91
N ARG A 284 -2.08 0.14 -19.33
CA ARG A 284 -1.02 0.09 -18.30
C ARG A 284 0.32 -0.25 -18.91
#